data_3644b42d919176967f266e251b98a6d5
#
_entry.id   3644b42d919176967f266e251b98a6d5
#
_cell.length_a   1.000
_cell.length_b   1.000
_cell.length_c   1.000
_cell.angle_alpha   90.00
_cell.angle_beta   90.00
_cell.angle_gamma   90.00
#
_symmetry.space_group_name_H-M   'P 1'
#
loop_
_entity.id
_entity.type
_entity.pdbx_description
1 polymer ?
#
loop_
_entity_poly.entity_id
_entity_poly.type
_entity_poly.pdbx_seq_one_letter_code
_entity_poly.pdbx_strand_id
1 'polypeptide(L)'
;MQPLLATAAILALVTGVVHSFLGERLIFRHLRVSSIVPTLTAPPLQNRHVRILWATWHLASVLAWAFAGLLWQLARASLPSLSAQSVLMAAAAGFIAGSLLVLFATRGRHPGWIALAVVGALSWASAA
;
A
#
# COMPACT_ATOMS: atom_id res chain seq x y z
N MET A 1 10.32 -6.32 24.41
CA MET A 1 9.41 -6.37 23.24
C MET A 1 7.98 -6.48 23.75
N GLN A 2 7.08 -5.67 23.24
CA GLN A 2 5.66 -5.68 23.65
C GLN A 2 4.89 -6.73 22.82
N PRO A 3 4.44 -7.84 23.41
CA PRO A 3 3.90 -8.97 22.65
C PRO A 3 2.60 -8.63 21.91
N LEU A 4 1.72 -7.81 22.48
CA LEU A 4 0.47 -7.42 21.86
C LEU A 4 0.70 -6.61 20.57
N LEU A 5 1.65 -5.66 20.59
CA LEU A 5 1.99 -4.87 19.39
C LEU A 5 2.69 -5.71 18.34
N ALA A 6 3.56 -6.63 18.73
CA ALA A 6 4.19 -7.57 17.80
C ALA A 6 3.14 -8.46 17.11
N THR A 7 2.18 -8.97 17.87
CA THR A 7 1.05 -9.75 17.33
C THR A 7 0.21 -8.91 16.38
N ALA A 8 -0.12 -7.68 16.74
CA ALA A 8 -0.88 -6.76 15.87
C ALA A 8 -0.13 -6.46 14.56
N ALA A 9 1.19 -6.26 14.62
CA ALA A 9 2.02 -6.06 13.43
C ALA A 9 1.99 -7.28 12.49
N ILE A 10 2.13 -8.48 13.04
CA ILE A 10 2.07 -9.73 12.27
C ILE A 10 0.69 -9.90 11.64
N LEU A 11 -0.38 -9.67 12.40
CA LEU A 11 -1.75 -9.75 11.89
C LEU A 11 -1.99 -8.75 10.76
N ALA A 12 -1.54 -7.50 10.89
CA ALA A 12 -1.66 -6.49 9.85
C ALA A 12 -0.91 -6.89 8.58
N LEU A 13 0.31 -7.42 8.72
CA LEU A 13 1.11 -7.93 7.61
C LEU A 13 0.37 -9.06 6.88
N VAL A 14 -0.06 -10.09 7.62
CA VAL A 14 -0.77 -11.25 7.08
C VAL A 14 -2.08 -10.83 6.42
N THR A 15 -2.84 -9.94 7.04
CA THR A 15 -4.09 -9.41 6.47
C THR A 15 -3.84 -8.74 5.13
N GLY A 16 -2.81 -7.90 5.00
CA GLY A 16 -2.45 -7.26 3.74
C GLY A 16 -2.06 -8.27 2.65
N VAL A 17 -1.31 -9.32 3.00
CA VAL A 17 -0.96 -10.40 2.07
C VAL A 17 -2.21 -11.17 1.61
N VAL A 18 -3.06 -11.59 2.55
CA VAL A 18 -4.30 -12.32 2.26
C VAL A 18 -5.24 -11.47 1.42
N HIS A 19 -5.38 -10.17 1.75
CA HIS A 19 -6.21 -9.23 0.99
C HIS A 19 -5.77 -9.11 -0.47
N SER A 20 -4.48 -8.89 -0.72
CA SER A 20 -3.94 -8.85 -2.08
C SER A 20 -4.11 -10.18 -2.81
N PHE A 21 -3.80 -11.30 -2.16
CA PHE A 21 -3.90 -12.63 -2.76
C PHE A 21 -5.34 -12.98 -3.13
N LEU A 22 -6.30 -12.73 -2.24
CA LEU A 22 -7.71 -12.99 -2.51
C LEU A 22 -8.25 -12.10 -3.64
N GLY A 23 -7.89 -10.81 -3.64
CA GLY A 23 -8.25 -9.91 -4.73
C GLY A 23 -7.76 -10.41 -6.10
N GLU A 24 -6.48 -10.84 -6.15
CA GLU A 24 -5.92 -11.43 -7.36
C GLU A 24 -6.65 -12.71 -7.78
N ARG A 25 -6.82 -13.64 -6.84
CA ARG A 25 -7.37 -14.97 -7.15
C ARG A 25 -8.86 -14.94 -7.47
N LEU A 26 -9.65 -14.12 -6.77
CA LEU A 26 -11.11 -14.14 -6.88
C LEU A 26 -11.63 -13.15 -7.93
N ILE A 27 -10.92 -12.06 -8.17
CA ILE A 27 -11.42 -10.95 -9.00
C ILE A 27 -10.50 -10.70 -10.20
N PHE A 28 -9.28 -10.25 -9.95
CA PHE A 28 -8.45 -9.62 -10.98
C PHE A 28 -7.87 -10.59 -11.99
N ARG A 29 -7.62 -11.84 -11.62
CA ARG A 29 -7.14 -12.86 -12.58
C ARG A 29 -8.12 -13.06 -13.74
N HIS A 30 -9.42 -12.94 -13.50
CA HIS A 30 -10.46 -13.10 -14.50
C HIS A 30 -10.60 -11.88 -15.43
N LEU A 31 -9.99 -10.77 -15.07
CA LEU A 31 -9.98 -9.51 -15.81
C LEU A 31 -8.65 -9.27 -16.55
N ARG A 32 -7.83 -10.32 -16.71
CA ARG A 32 -6.54 -10.27 -17.42
C ARG A 32 -6.60 -11.01 -18.75
N VAL A 33 -5.83 -10.50 -19.73
CA VAL A 33 -5.55 -11.23 -20.99
C VAL A 33 -4.10 -11.71 -20.99
N SER A 34 -3.13 -10.80 -20.86
CA SER A 34 -1.69 -11.12 -20.98
C SER A 34 -0.79 -10.23 -20.12
N SER A 35 -1.36 -9.40 -19.24
CA SER A 35 -0.60 -8.43 -18.45
C SER A 35 -0.84 -8.62 -16.95
N ILE A 36 0.11 -8.18 -16.11
CA ILE A 36 -0.03 -8.20 -14.65
C ILE A 36 -1.21 -7.36 -14.20
N VAL A 37 -1.38 -6.17 -14.79
CA VAL A 37 -2.51 -5.28 -14.50
C VAL A 37 -3.71 -5.71 -15.34
N PRO A 38 -4.92 -5.85 -14.74
CA PRO A 38 -6.13 -6.22 -15.47
C PRO A 38 -6.45 -5.25 -16.60
N THR A 39 -6.84 -5.77 -17.74
CA THR A 39 -7.11 -4.99 -18.96
C THR A 39 -8.45 -5.31 -19.62
N LEU A 40 -9.12 -6.40 -19.21
CA LEU A 40 -10.45 -6.70 -19.70
C LEU A 40 -11.47 -5.73 -19.13
N THR A 41 -12.38 -5.28 -19.99
CA THR A 41 -13.55 -4.49 -19.57
C THR A 41 -14.59 -5.42 -18.94
N ALA A 42 -15.25 -4.93 -17.89
CA ALA A 42 -16.39 -5.59 -17.26
C ALA A 42 -17.55 -4.59 -17.28
N PRO A 43 -18.41 -4.57 -18.33
CA PRO A 43 -19.46 -3.57 -18.44
C PRO A 43 -20.32 -3.46 -17.17
N PRO A 44 -20.62 -2.24 -16.70
CA PRO A 44 -20.38 -0.94 -17.35
C PRO A 44 -18.95 -0.35 -17.16
N LEU A 45 -18.01 -1.08 -16.54
CA LEU A 45 -16.66 -0.62 -16.25
C LEU A 45 -15.76 -0.65 -17.48
N GLN A 46 -15.12 0.47 -17.77
CA GLN A 46 -14.10 0.57 -18.81
C GLN A 46 -12.74 0.06 -18.30
N ASN A 47 -11.81 -0.26 -19.21
CA ASN A 47 -10.46 -0.70 -18.87
C ASN A 47 -9.75 0.20 -17.83
N ARG A 48 -9.85 1.53 -17.97
CA ARG A 48 -9.28 2.50 -17.02
C ARG A 48 -9.84 2.33 -15.61
N HIS A 49 -11.12 2.02 -15.47
CA HIS A 49 -11.76 1.82 -14.16
C HIS A 49 -11.27 0.52 -13.51
N VAL A 50 -11.15 -0.55 -14.29
CA VAL A 50 -10.62 -1.84 -13.79
C VAL A 50 -9.18 -1.69 -13.31
N ARG A 51 -8.35 -0.93 -14.02
CA ARG A 51 -6.96 -0.66 -13.61
C ARG A 51 -6.87 0.17 -12.32
N ILE A 52 -7.74 1.16 -12.15
CA ILE A 52 -7.81 1.96 -10.92
C ILE A 52 -8.28 1.08 -9.75
N LEU A 53 -9.31 0.26 -9.96
CA LEU A 53 -9.80 -0.67 -8.93
C LEU A 53 -8.70 -1.64 -8.47
N TRP A 54 -7.93 -2.19 -9.41
CA TRP A 54 -6.79 -3.05 -9.08
C TRP A 54 -5.74 -2.28 -8.25
N ALA A 55 -5.39 -1.07 -8.68
CA ALA A 55 -4.41 -0.24 -7.97
C ALA A 55 -4.87 0.11 -6.55
N THR A 56 -6.12 0.53 -6.38
CA THR A 56 -6.66 0.89 -5.06
C THR A 56 -6.80 -0.32 -4.14
N TRP A 57 -7.12 -1.50 -4.70
CA TRP A 57 -7.16 -2.73 -3.94
C TRP A 57 -5.80 -3.06 -3.31
N HIS A 58 -4.75 -3.06 -4.14
CA HIS A 58 -3.39 -3.35 -3.66
C HIS A 58 -2.79 -2.20 -2.84
N LEU A 59 -3.22 -0.95 -3.07
CA LEU A 59 -2.84 0.20 -2.25
C LEU A 59 -3.23 0.00 -0.78
N ALA A 60 -4.41 -0.56 -0.51
CA ALA A 60 -4.84 -0.88 0.85
C ALA A 60 -3.85 -1.83 1.55
N SER A 61 -3.35 -2.85 0.83
CA SER A 61 -2.34 -3.78 1.37
C SER A 61 -1.00 -3.09 1.60
N VAL A 62 -0.55 -2.23 0.68
CA VAL A 62 0.70 -1.47 0.83
C VAL A 62 0.67 -0.59 2.07
N LEU A 63 -0.44 0.11 2.31
CA LEU A 63 -0.62 0.93 3.51
C LEU A 63 -0.70 0.07 4.77
N ALA A 64 -1.39 -1.07 4.73
CA ALA A 64 -1.41 -2.01 5.86
C ALA A 64 -0.01 -2.51 6.22
N TRP A 65 0.86 -2.76 5.23
CA TRP A 65 2.26 -3.16 5.47
C TRP A 65 3.10 -2.01 6.05
N ALA A 66 2.88 -0.77 5.63
CA ALA A 66 3.52 0.39 6.25
C ALA A 66 3.13 0.53 7.73
N PHE A 67 1.85 0.36 8.06
CA PHE A 67 1.37 0.32 9.44
C PHE A 67 1.91 -0.88 10.23
N ALA A 68 2.01 -2.06 9.62
CA ALA A 68 2.62 -3.24 10.25
C ALA A 68 4.07 -2.97 10.62
N GLY A 69 4.84 -2.33 9.75
CA GLY A 69 6.20 -1.90 10.01
C GLY A 69 6.30 -0.93 11.19
N LEU A 70 5.40 0.03 11.27
CA LEU A 70 5.32 0.98 12.37
C LEU A 70 4.99 0.28 13.71
N LEU A 71 3.98 -0.59 13.72
CA LEU A 71 3.61 -1.38 14.90
C LEU A 71 4.77 -2.27 15.36
N TRP A 72 5.51 -2.85 14.42
CA TRP A 72 6.69 -3.66 14.72
C TRP A 72 7.81 -2.84 15.38
N GLN A 73 8.07 -1.63 14.89
CA GLN A 73 9.03 -0.72 15.50
C GLN A 73 8.60 -0.35 16.94
N LEU A 74 7.31 -0.02 17.13
CA LEU A 74 6.71 0.21 18.45
C LEU A 74 6.89 -0.97 19.39
N ALA A 75 6.67 -2.18 18.89
CA ALA A 75 6.81 -3.40 19.70
C ALA A 75 8.24 -3.63 20.20
N ARG A 76 9.23 -3.18 19.43
CA ARG A 76 10.66 -3.33 19.77
C ARG A 76 11.21 -2.19 20.62
N ALA A 77 10.60 -1.01 20.53
CA ALA A 77 11.04 0.14 21.31
C ALA A 77 10.75 -0.06 22.81
N SER A 78 11.71 0.28 23.65
CA SER A 78 11.42 0.55 25.08
C SER A 78 10.71 1.91 25.12
N LEU A 79 9.46 1.95 25.61
CA LEU A 79 8.73 3.21 25.76
C LEU A 79 9.57 4.22 26.58
N PRO A 80 9.75 5.46 26.12
CA PRO A 80 8.96 6.31 25.23
C PRO A 80 9.64 6.69 23.90
N SER A 81 10.28 5.80 23.18
CA SER A 81 11.21 6.15 22.10
C SER A 81 10.67 5.95 20.68
N LEU A 82 9.38 6.16 20.41
CA LEU A 82 8.96 6.40 19.02
C LEU A 82 9.36 7.82 18.64
N SER A 83 10.42 7.92 17.87
CA SER A 83 10.77 9.22 17.31
C SER A 83 9.74 9.58 16.23
N ALA A 84 9.36 10.85 16.15
CA ALA A 84 8.55 11.37 15.04
C ALA A 84 9.15 10.95 13.69
N GLN A 85 10.46 10.86 13.60
CA GLN A 85 11.22 10.38 12.46
C GLN A 85 10.80 8.96 12.02
N SER A 86 10.65 8.01 12.96
CA SER A 86 10.22 6.63 12.61
C SER A 86 8.83 6.60 11.99
N VAL A 87 7.91 7.43 12.49
CA VAL A 87 6.54 7.56 11.97
C VAL A 87 6.57 8.16 10.56
N LEU A 88 7.33 9.26 10.40
CA LEU A 88 7.46 9.95 9.11
C LEU A 88 8.11 9.05 8.05
N MET A 89 9.12 8.27 8.41
CA MET A 89 9.78 7.33 7.49
C MET A 89 8.84 6.19 7.08
N ALA A 90 8.03 5.64 8.01
CA ALA A 90 7.05 4.62 7.67
C ALA A 90 5.95 5.19 6.75
N ALA A 91 5.49 6.40 7.01
CA ALA A 91 4.54 7.11 6.15
C ALA A 91 5.14 7.37 4.76
N ALA A 92 6.35 7.91 4.70
CA ALA A 92 7.06 8.16 3.44
C ALA A 92 7.17 6.89 2.60
N ALA A 93 7.62 5.78 3.20
CA ALA A 93 7.75 4.51 2.51
C ALA A 93 6.40 4.00 1.97
N GLY A 94 5.34 4.04 2.77
CA GLY A 94 4.00 3.62 2.36
C GLY A 94 3.44 4.47 1.21
N PHE A 95 3.56 5.79 1.30
CA PHE A 95 3.06 6.71 0.26
C PHE A 95 3.88 6.65 -1.03
N ILE A 96 5.21 6.50 -0.96
CA ILE A 96 6.07 6.33 -2.14
C ILE A 96 5.75 4.99 -2.82
N ALA A 97 5.66 3.90 -2.08
CA ALA A 97 5.28 2.60 -2.63
C ALA A 97 3.88 2.63 -3.27
N GLY A 98 2.92 3.27 -2.62
CA GLY A 98 1.58 3.50 -3.15
C GLY A 98 1.58 4.35 -4.43
N SER A 99 2.39 5.40 -4.47
CA SER A 99 2.57 6.23 -5.67
C SER A 99 3.08 5.41 -6.86
N LEU A 100 4.13 4.62 -6.65
CA LEU A 100 4.70 3.76 -7.68
C LEU A 100 3.69 2.71 -8.17
N LEU A 101 2.91 2.13 -7.27
CA LEU A 101 1.85 1.19 -7.60
C LEU A 101 0.79 1.83 -8.51
N VAL A 102 0.29 3.01 -8.14
CA VAL A 102 -0.74 3.73 -8.91
C VAL A 102 -0.18 4.20 -10.25
N LEU A 103 1.05 4.72 -10.27
CA LEU A 103 1.75 5.14 -11.50
C LEU A 103 1.85 3.96 -12.48
N PHE A 104 2.34 2.83 -12.03
CA PHE A 104 2.48 1.61 -12.83
C PHE A 104 1.13 1.09 -13.33
N ALA A 105 0.17 0.92 -12.43
CA ALA A 105 -1.14 0.36 -12.76
C ALA A 105 -1.89 1.22 -13.79
N THR A 106 -1.86 2.54 -13.63
CA THR A 106 -2.60 3.47 -14.48
C THR A 106 -1.79 4.00 -15.68
N ARG A 107 -0.51 3.60 -15.80
CA ARG A 107 0.44 4.13 -16.80
C ARG A 107 0.52 5.67 -16.74
N GLY A 108 0.54 6.22 -15.53
CA GLY A 108 0.60 7.66 -15.28
C GLY A 108 -0.68 8.46 -15.57
N ARG A 109 -1.75 7.82 -16.03
CA ARG A 109 -2.98 8.53 -16.47
C ARG A 109 -3.88 8.98 -15.31
N HIS A 110 -3.69 8.47 -14.11
CA HIS A 110 -4.47 8.87 -12.94
C HIS A 110 -3.64 9.78 -12.04
N PRO A 111 -4.07 11.02 -11.73
CA PRO A 111 -3.24 11.99 -11.00
C PRO A 111 -2.94 11.59 -9.56
N GLY A 112 -3.60 10.58 -9.01
CA GLY A 112 -3.40 10.10 -7.63
C GLY A 112 -1.95 9.70 -7.31
N TRP A 113 -1.17 9.23 -8.28
CA TRP A 113 0.25 8.93 -8.05
C TRP A 113 1.05 10.20 -7.71
N ILE A 114 0.72 11.36 -8.29
CA ILE A 114 1.39 12.63 -7.98
C ILE A 114 1.10 13.03 -6.54
N ALA A 115 -0.18 12.97 -6.13
CA ALA A 115 -0.57 13.30 -4.76
C ALA A 115 0.15 12.42 -3.73
N LEU A 116 0.17 11.10 -3.96
CA LEU A 116 0.89 10.15 -3.10
C LEU A 116 2.39 10.41 -3.07
N ALA A 117 3.01 10.72 -4.23
CA ALA A 117 4.43 11.08 -4.32
C ALA A 117 4.76 12.32 -3.49
N VAL A 118 3.93 13.37 -3.61
CA VAL A 118 4.12 14.62 -2.86
C VAL A 118 4.03 14.36 -1.36
N VAL A 119 3.02 13.62 -0.88
CA VAL A 119 2.89 13.28 0.54
C VAL A 119 4.09 12.47 1.02
N GLY A 120 4.54 11.48 0.24
CA GLY A 120 5.72 10.68 0.55
C GLY A 120 7.00 11.52 0.63
N ALA A 121 7.22 12.42 -0.33
CA ALA A 121 8.38 13.30 -0.38
C ALA A 121 8.41 14.30 0.79
N LEU A 122 7.27 14.91 1.12
CA LEU A 122 7.14 15.82 2.26
C LEU A 122 7.38 15.08 3.59
N SER A 123 6.85 13.87 3.74
CA SER A 123 7.09 13.04 4.93
C SER A 123 8.57 12.68 5.06
N TRP A 124 9.23 12.34 3.96
CA TRP A 124 10.66 12.05 3.93
C TRP A 124 11.48 13.28 4.33
N ALA A 125 11.23 14.42 3.69
CA ALA A 125 11.94 15.67 3.95
C ALA A 125 11.78 16.15 5.41
N SER A 126 10.62 15.87 6.03
CA SER A 126 10.36 16.20 7.43
C SER A 126 11.03 15.22 8.41
N ALA A 127 11.51 14.07 7.93
CA ALA A 127 12.21 13.06 8.72
C ALA A 127 13.75 13.22 8.65
N ALA A 128 14.25 13.96 7.66
CA ALA A 128 15.69 14.23 7.45
C ALA A 128 16.18 15.34 8.35
#